data_0d26b371fd229bc079f334dfef07ec75
#
_entry.id   0d26b371fd229bc079f334dfef07ec75
#
_cell.length_a   1.000
_cell.length_b   1.000
_cell.length_c   1.000
_cell.angle_alpha   90.00
_cell.angle_beta   90.00
_cell.angle_gamma   90.00
#
_symmetry.space_group_name_H-M   'P 1'
#
loop_
_entity.id
_entity.type
_entity.pdbx_description
1 polymer ?
#
loop_
_entity_poly.entity_id
_entity_poly.type
_entity_poly.pdbx_seq_one_letter_code
_entity_poly.pdbx_strand_id
1 'polypeptide(L)'
;MKDYLEKEEAHQEQATVVADGAYSGRTNEEMASEKNVQLVATNLTGREAEDIAADFEFNEEGTKVEKCAGGFEPKSCSHNSQTGQCTASFHRSQCEQCPHKDQCRPKTFKRTCRKTISANTKRRAEQQRYRGTEEFRELSNFRNGVEAIPSILRRKYHVDHMPVRGLIRSRLFFGCKIGALNFSKFCKYMQGCKSHVPNTAIA
;
A
#
# COMPACT_ATOMS: atom_id res chain seq x y z
N MET A 1 35.30 6.68 -5.40
CA MET A 1 33.92 6.48 -5.93
C MET A 1 33.60 5.00 -6.13
N LYS A 2 34.52 4.14 -6.54
CA LYS A 2 34.33 2.68 -6.57
C LYS A 2 34.18 2.04 -5.19
N ASP A 3 34.93 2.48 -4.19
CA ASP A 3 34.91 1.92 -2.81
C ASP A 3 33.60 2.22 -2.04
N TYR A 4 32.79 3.21 -2.47
CA TYR A 4 31.47 3.47 -1.91
C TYR A 4 30.42 2.50 -2.43
N LEU A 5 30.52 2.08 -3.70
CA LEU A 5 29.59 1.16 -4.33
C LEU A 5 29.79 -0.29 -3.85
N GLU A 6 31.05 -0.68 -3.55
CA GLU A 6 31.37 -2.02 -3.04
C GLU A 6 30.94 -2.24 -1.56
N LYS A 7 30.73 -1.16 -0.78
CA LYS A 7 30.20 -1.25 0.59
C LYS A 7 28.67 -1.34 0.66
N GLU A 8 27.94 -0.93 -0.36
CA GLU A 8 26.48 -1.07 -0.44
C GLU A 8 26.02 -2.48 -0.85
N GLU A 9 26.88 -3.28 -1.47
CA GLU A 9 26.56 -4.67 -1.86
C GLU A 9 26.49 -5.65 -0.67
N ALA A 10 26.93 -5.26 0.53
CA ALA A 10 27.02 -6.15 1.70
C ALA A 10 25.75 -6.17 2.58
N HIS A 11 24.77 -5.27 2.39
CA HIS A 11 23.47 -5.30 3.05
C HIS A 11 22.38 -5.20 1.99
N GLN A 12 21.97 -6.36 1.47
CA GLN A 12 20.74 -6.48 0.69
C GLN A 12 19.53 -6.38 1.62
N GLU A 13 19.38 -5.28 2.34
CA GLU A 13 18.12 -4.96 2.97
C GLU A 13 17.11 -4.69 1.87
N GLN A 14 15.95 -5.36 1.96
CA GLN A 14 14.88 -5.16 1.02
C GLN A 14 14.44 -3.69 1.08
N ALA A 15 14.57 -2.96 -0.03
CA ALA A 15 14.13 -1.57 -0.10
C ALA A 15 12.61 -1.48 -0.12
N THR A 16 12.01 -0.60 0.68
CA THR A 16 10.56 -0.35 0.67
C THR A 16 10.26 0.93 -0.09
N VAL A 17 9.44 0.84 -1.14
CA VAL A 17 8.95 1.98 -1.92
C VAL A 17 7.47 2.20 -1.66
N VAL A 18 7.13 3.36 -1.10
CA VAL A 18 5.74 3.76 -0.85
C VAL A 18 5.25 4.61 -2.02
N ALA A 19 4.26 4.10 -2.74
CA ALA A 19 3.76 4.69 -3.98
C ALA A 19 2.27 5.04 -3.90
N ASP A 20 1.78 5.77 -4.89
CA ASP A 20 0.35 6.03 -5.08
C ASP A 20 -0.38 4.76 -5.54
N GLY A 21 -1.70 4.73 -5.32
CA GLY A 21 -2.57 3.65 -5.75
C GLY A 21 -2.54 3.35 -7.25
N ALA A 22 -2.13 4.31 -8.08
CA ALA A 22 -1.90 4.09 -9.50
C ALA A 22 -0.83 3.02 -9.79
N TYR A 23 0.09 2.79 -8.85
CA TYR A 23 1.16 1.80 -8.97
C TYR A 23 0.83 0.45 -8.35
N SER A 24 -0.37 0.24 -7.83
CA SER A 24 -0.82 -1.00 -7.16
C SER A 24 -1.09 -2.17 -8.13
N GLY A 25 -0.60 -2.12 -9.35
CA GLY A 25 -0.80 -3.17 -10.35
C GLY A 25 0.10 -4.38 -10.12
N ARG A 26 -0.41 -5.59 -10.43
CA ARG A 26 0.33 -6.86 -10.33
C ARG A 26 1.69 -6.81 -11.02
N THR A 27 1.74 -6.27 -12.24
CA THR A 27 2.99 -6.14 -13.01
C THR A 27 4.03 -5.29 -12.28
N ASN A 28 3.61 -4.20 -11.64
CA ASN A 28 4.52 -3.34 -10.88
C ASN A 28 5.06 -4.03 -9.63
N GLU A 29 4.24 -4.83 -8.97
CA GLU A 29 4.65 -5.62 -7.80
C GLU A 29 5.63 -6.73 -8.18
N GLU A 30 5.36 -7.44 -9.28
CA GLU A 30 6.26 -8.47 -9.82
C GLU A 30 7.63 -7.85 -10.19
N MET A 31 7.64 -6.73 -10.94
CA MET A 31 8.87 -6.01 -11.28
C MET A 31 9.63 -5.47 -10.06
N ALA A 32 8.92 -5.03 -9.01
CA ALA A 32 9.54 -4.59 -7.77
C ALA A 32 10.18 -5.77 -7.02
N SER A 33 9.46 -6.89 -6.92
CA SER A 33 9.94 -8.11 -6.29
C SER A 33 11.20 -8.66 -6.95
N GLU A 34 11.26 -8.66 -8.29
CA GLU A 34 12.46 -9.06 -9.06
C GLU A 34 13.70 -8.22 -8.69
N LYS A 35 13.49 -6.98 -8.25
CA LYS A 35 14.57 -6.06 -7.84
C LYS A 35 14.79 -6.00 -6.32
N ASN A 36 14.27 -6.96 -5.57
CA ASN A 36 14.28 -6.98 -4.11
C ASN A 36 13.69 -5.71 -3.47
N VAL A 37 12.62 -5.16 -4.10
CA VAL A 37 11.90 -3.98 -3.61
C VAL A 37 10.51 -4.37 -3.17
N GLN A 38 10.12 -3.99 -1.95
CA GLN A 38 8.74 -4.06 -1.48
C GLN A 38 7.97 -2.82 -1.96
N LEU A 39 6.98 -3.01 -2.83
CA LEU A 39 6.13 -1.92 -3.30
C LEU A 39 4.87 -1.83 -2.42
N VAL A 40 4.70 -0.72 -1.71
CA VAL A 40 3.56 -0.44 -0.85
C VAL A 40 2.70 0.65 -1.47
N ALA A 41 1.50 0.30 -1.95
CA ALA A 41 0.55 1.26 -2.50
C ALA A 41 -0.37 1.81 -1.40
N THR A 42 -0.40 3.14 -1.24
CA THR A 42 -1.19 3.81 -0.19
C THR A 42 -2.69 3.73 -0.40
N ASN A 43 -3.14 3.62 -1.64
CA ASN A 43 -4.55 3.45 -2.00
C ASN A 43 -4.73 2.29 -2.95
N LEU A 44 -5.81 1.54 -2.80
CA LEU A 44 -6.26 0.56 -3.77
C LEU A 44 -7.37 1.17 -4.63
N THR A 45 -7.22 1.09 -5.94
CA THR A 45 -8.26 1.52 -6.88
C THR A 45 -9.30 0.42 -7.08
N GLY A 46 -10.57 0.80 -7.22
CA GLY A 46 -11.68 -0.11 -7.53
C GLY A 46 -12.42 -0.62 -6.29
N ARG A 47 -13.24 -1.68 -6.51
CA ARG A 47 -14.13 -2.25 -5.48
C ARG A 47 -13.31 -2.96 -4.40
N GLU A 48 -13.69 -2.78 -3.15
CA GLU A 48 -13.12 -3.54 -2.01
C GLU A 48 -13.31 -5.04 -2.20
N ALA A 49 -12.29 -5.81 -1.82
CA ALA A 49 -12.36 -7.26 -1.83
C ALA A 49 -13.04 -7.77 -0.55
N GLU A 50 -13.74 -8.90 -0.64
CA GLU A 50 -14.22 -9.59 0.57
C GLU A 50 -12.99 -10.05 1.38
N ASP A 51 -12.96 -9.71 2.68
CA ASP A 51 -11.81 -10.02 3.55
C ASP A 51 -11.47 -11.51 3.57
N ILE A 52 -12.50 -12.38 3.59
CA ILE A 52 -12.35 -13.82 3.55
C ILE A 52 -11.59 -14.34 2.33
N ALA A 53 -11.48 -13.53 1.27
CA ALA A 53 -10.77 -13.94 0.06
C ALA A 53 -9.26 -14.12 0.30
N ALA A 54 -8.69 -13.45 1.30
CA ALA A 54 -7.29 -13.60 1.67
C ALA A 54 -6.94 -15.00 2.18
N ASP A 55 -7.91 -15.72 2.76
CA ASP A 55 -7.71 -17.02 3.39
C ASP A 55 -7.84 -18.21 2.40
N PHE A 56 -8.04 -17.92 1.11
CA PHE A 56 -8.04 -18.96 0.08
C PHE A 56 -6.61 -19.27 -0.38
N GLU A 57 -6.28 -20.54 -0.55
CA GLU A 57 -5.00 -20.97 -1.11
C GLU A 57 -5.18 -21.28 -2.61
N PHE A 58 -4.24 -20.78 -3.42
CA PHE A 58 -4.17 -21.01 -4.85
C PHE A 58 -2.84 -21.71 -5.18
N ASN A 59 -2.81 -22.43 -6.30
CA ASN A 59 -1.56 -22.90 -6.89
C ASN A 59 -0.69 -21.71 -7.32
N GLU A 60 0.60 -21.97 -7.59
CA GLU A 60 1.60 -20.94 -7.98
C GLU A 60 1.16 -20.09 -9.18
N GLU A 61 0.47 -20.69 -10.14
CA GLU A 61 -0.04 -20.02 -11.32
C GLU A 61 -1.30 -19.17 -11.05
N GLY A 62 -1.96 -19.33 -9.90
CA GLY A 62 -3.23 -18.65 -9.58
C GLY A 62 -4.43 -19.14 -10.41
N THR A 63 -4.31 -20.31 -11.05
CA THR A 63 -5.33 -20.89 -11.95
C THR A 63 -6.24 -21.89 -11.25
N LYS A 64 -5.88 -22.35 -10.05
CA LYS A 64 -6.65 -23.36 -9.29
C LYS A 64 -6.69 -23.00 -7.80
N VAL A 65 -7.86 -23.11 -7.21
CA VAL A 65 -8.02 -23.06 -5.75
C VAL A 65 -7.61 -24.41 -5.18
N GLU A 66 -6.68 -24.42 -4.23
CA GLU A 66 -6.22 -25.62 -3.52
C GLU A 66 -7.00 -25.81 -2.21
N LYS A 67 -7.19 -24.73 -1.44
CA LYS A 67 -8.01 -24.77 -0.22
C LYS A 67 -8.87 -23.53 -0.09
N CYS A 68 -10.05 -23.68 0.49
CA CYS A 68 -10.89 -22.56 0.89
C CYS A 68 -10.50 -22.04 2.28
N ALA A 69 -11.06 -20.91 2.66
CA ALA A 69 -10.84 -20.28 3.98
C ALA A 69 -11.15 -21.22 5.18
N GLY A 70 -11.98 -22.23 4.99
CA GLY A 70 -12.24 -23.27 5.99
C GLY A 70 -11.25 -24.46 5.95
N GLY A 71 -10.20 -24.38 5.12
CA GLY A 71 -9.19 -25.44 4.99
C GLY A 71 -9.61 -26.64 4.12
N PHE A 72 -10.77 -26.58 3.47
CA PHE A 72 -11.26 -27.71 2.65
C PHE A 72 -10.75 -27.64 1.23
N GLU A 73 -10.34 -28.78 0.69
CA GLU A 73 -10.00 -28.94 -0.72
C GLU A 73 -11.27 -28.98 -1.59
N PRO A 74 -11.26 -28.32 -2.76
CA PRO A 74 -12.39 -28.38 -3.67
C PRO A 74 -12.49 -29.75 -4.36
N LYS A 75 -13.71 -30.27 -4.50
CA LYS A 75 -13.99 -31.45 -5.30
C LYS A 75 -13.65 -31.27 -6.77
N SER A 76 -13.88 -30.04 -7.28
CA SER A 76 -13.53 -29.63 -8.63
C SER A 76 -13.29 -28.12 -8.66
N CYS A 77 -12.37 -27.69 -9.52
CA CYS A 77 -12.12 -26.27 -9.78
C CYS A 77 -12.04 -26.07 -11.30
N SER A 78 -12.73 -25.05 -11.78
CA SER A 78 -12.64 -24.59 -13.18
C SER A 78 -12.09 -23.17 -13.22
N HIS A 79 -11.20 -22.90 -14.17
CA HIS A 79 -10.59 -21.60 -14.39
C HIS A 79 -11.09 -21.00 -15.71
N ASN A 80 -11.45 -19.75 -15.67
CA ASN A 80 -11.79 -18.96 -16.85
C ASN A 80 -10.61 -18.05 -17.19
N SER A 81 -9.88 -18.36 -18.27
CA SER A 81 -8.70 -17.63 -18.69
C SER A 81 -8.96 -16.17 -19.12
N GLN A 82 -10.18 -15.86 -19.57
CA GLN A 82 -10.52 -14.48 -19.97
C GLN A 82 -10.75 -13.56 -18.77
N THR A 83 -11.34 -14.07 -17.69
CA THR A 83 -11.66 -13.27 -16.49
C THR A 83 -10.69 -13.52 -15.33
N GLY A 84 -9.85 -14.55 -15.41
CA GLY A 84 -8.96 -14.98 -14.34
C GLY A 84 -9.71 -15.54 -13.12
N GLN A 85 -11.00 -15.87 -13.27
CA GLN A 85 -11.82 -16.38 -12.17
C GLN A 85 -11.75 -17.90 -12.08
N CYS A 86 -11.59 -18.40 -10.85
CA CYS A 86 -11.71 -19.80 -10.49
C CYS A 86 -13.05 -20.06 -9.84
N THR A 87 -13.77 -21.07 -10.31
CA THR A 87 -15.00 -21.56 -9.68
C THR A 87 -14.71 -22.87 -9.01
N ALA A 88 -14.61 -22.86 -7.68
CA ALA A 88 -14.35 -24.01 -6.84
C ALA A 88 -15.66 -24.61 -6.31
N SER A 89 -15.80 -25.92 -6.39
CA SER A 89 -16.95 -26.69 -5.91
C SER A 89 -16.56 -27.52 -4.70
N PHE A 90 -17.32 -27.42 -3.61
CA PHE A 90 -17.09 -28.15 -2.35
C PHE A 90 -18.29 -29.04 -2.02
N HIS A 91 -18.12 -30.01 -1.13
CA HIS A 91 -19.25 -30.77 -0.60
C HIS A 91 -20.13 -29.85 0.25
N ARG A 92 -21.46 -30.03 0.12
CA ARG A 92 -22.43 -29.18 0.84
C ARG A 92 -22.28 -29.31 2.36
N SER A 93 -22.07 -30.53 2.86
CA SER A 93 -21.86 -30.77 4.28
C SER A 93 -20.68 -30.04 4.88
N GLN A 94 -19.58 -29.91 4.14
CA GLN A 94 -18.39 -29.15 4.56
C GLN A 94 -18.71 -27.66 4.71
N CYS A 95 -19.42 -27.06 3.72
CA CYS A 95 -19.79 -25.66 3.77
C CYS A 95 -20.87 -25.34 4.82
N GLU A 96 -21.77 -26.27 5.11
CA GLU A 96 -22.80 -26.10 6.14
C GLU A 96 -22.22 -26.08 7.55
N GLN A 97 -21.16 -26.83 7.81
CA GLN A 97 -20.45 -26.87 9.10
C GLN A 97 -19.30 -25.85 9.19
N CYS A 98 -19.03 -25.11 8.12
CA CYS A 98 -17.91 -24.18 8.06
C CYS A 98 -18.18 -22.92 8.91
N PRO A 99 -17.29 -22.54 9.83
CA PRO A 99 -17.44 -21.33 10.63
C PRO A 99 -17.44 -20.05 9.79
N HIS A 100 -16.85 -20.09 8.60
CA HIS A 100 -16.73 -18.96 7.68
C HIS A 100 -17.87 -18.89 6.65
N LYS A 101 -18.93 -19.67 6.79
CA LYS A 101 -20.04 -19.76 5.81
C LYS A 101 -20.67 -18.40 5.52
N ASP A 102 -20.96 -17.63 6.58
CA ASP A 102 -21.65 -16.34 6.46
C ASP A 102 -20.80 -15.26 5.79
N GLN A 103 -19.48 -15.32 5.98
CA GLN A 103 -18.52 -14.41 5.32
C GLN A 103 -18.24 -14.87 3.88
N CYS A 104 -18.06 -16.17 3.67
CA CYS A 104 -17.76 -16.77 2.37
C CYS A 104 -18.94 -16.69 1.40
N ARG A 105 -20.18 -16.84 1.87
CA ARG A 105 -21.43 -16.82 1.09
C ARG A 105 -21.36 -17.63 -0.22
N PRO A 106 -21.04 -18.95 -0.14
CA PRO A 106 -20.98 -19.77 -1.34
C PRO A 106 -22.38 -19.99 -1.93
N LYS A 107 -22.47 -20.09 -3.24
CA LYS A 107 -23.74 -20.50 -3.91
C LYS A 107 -24.04 -21.96 -3.60
N THR A 108 -25.14 -22.23 -2.92
CA THR A 108 -25.56 -23.57 -2.49
C THR A 108 -26.41 -24.26 -3.56
N PHE A 109 -26.05 -25.49 -3.89
CA PHE A 109 -26.79 -26.39 -4.77
C PHE A 109 -27.20 -27.67 -4.00
N LYS A 110 -27.95 -28.57 -4.63
CA LYS A 110 -28.48 -29.80 -3.96
C LYS A 110 -27.42 -30.63 -3.25
N ARG A 111 -26.23 -30.79 -3.84
CA ARG A 111 -25.13 -31.65 -3.30
C ARG A 111 -23.81 -30.92 -3.12
N THR A 112 -23.67 -29.68 -3.65
CA THR A 112 -22.43 -28.93 -3.68
C THR A 112 -22.66 -27.49 -3.33
N CYS A 113 -21.61 -26.81 -2.85
CA CYS A 113 -21.51 -25.38 -2.75
C CYS A 113 -20.42 -24.89 -3.70
N ARG A 114 -20.64 -23.75 -4.35
CA ARG A 114 -19.67 -23.16 -5.29
C ARG A 114 -19.27 -21.75 -4.85
N LYS A 115 -17.99 -21.47 -4.89
CA LYS A 115 -17.44 -20.13 -4.71
C LYS A 115 -16.62 -19.76 -5.94
N THR A 116 -16.90 -18.58 -6.48
CA THR A 116 -16.12 -18.00 -7.57
C THR A 116 -15.20 -16.93 -6.99
N ILE A 117 -13.90 -17.06 -7.23
CA ILE A 117 -12.85 -16.19 -6.70
C ILE A 117 -11.67 -16.16 -7.67
N SER A 118 -10.89 -15.10 -7.66
CA SER A 118 -9.65 -15.02 -8.45
C SER A 118 -8.44 -14.78 -7.54
N ALA A 119 -7.26 -15.19 -8.00
CA ALA A 119 -6.00 -14.90 -7.31
C ALA A 119 -5.80 -13.39 -7.11
N ASN A 120 -6.27 -12.58 -8.06
CA ASN A 120 -6.24 -11.12 -7.92
C ASN A 120 -7.16 -10.62 -6.78
N THR A 121 -8.33 -11.25 -6.58
CA THR A 121 -9.22 -10.92 -5.45
C THR A 121 -8.56 -11.27 -4.12
N LYS A 122 -7.89 -12.43 -4.02
CA LYS A 122 -7.10 -12.82 -2.86
C LYS A 122 -6.02 -11.77 -2.56
N ARG A 123 -5.18 -11.46 -3.53
CA ARG A 123 -4.12 -10.46 -3.39
C ARG A 123 -4.65 -9.11 -2.89
N ARG A 124 -5.78 -8.65 -3.42
CA ARG A 124 -6.41 -7.39 -2.99
C ARG A 124 -6.92 -7.45 -1.56
N ALA A 125 -7.46 -8.58 -1.12
CA ALA A 125 -7.88 -8.79 0.26
C ALA A 125 -6.68 -8.79 1.22
N GLU A 126 -5.57 -9.43 0.84
CA GLU A 126 -4.31 -9.41 1.59
C GLU A 126 -3.76 -7.99 1.72
N GLN A 127 -3.71 -7.23 0.62
CA GLN A 127 -3.31 -5.82 0.64
C GLN A 127 -4.23 -4.96 1.51
N GLN A 128 -5.53 -5.24 1.50
CA GLN A 128 -6.50 -4.52 2.34
C GLN A 128 -6.28 -4.82 3.83
N ARG A 129 -5.96 -6.07 4.21
CA ARG A 129 -5.56 -6.44 5.57
C ARG A 129 -4.26 -5.74 5.99
N TYR A 130 -3.25 -5.75 5.13
CA TYR A 130 -1.99 -5.06 5.39
C TYR A 130 -2.18 -3.57 5.67
N ARG A 131 -3.10 -2.90 4.96
CA ARG A 131 -3.42 -1.48 5.20
C ARG A 131 -4.03 -1.20 6.58
N GLY A 132 -4.58 -2.20 7.25
CA GLY A 132 -5.04 -2.10 8.64
C GLY A 132 -3.92 -2.16 9.69
N THR A 133 -2.69 -2.48 9.29
CA THR A 133 -1.55 -2.63 10.22
C THR A 133 -0.94 -1.29 10.61
N GLU A 134 -0.26 -1.27 11.77
CA GLU A 134 0.46 -0.08 12.22
C GLU A 134 1.65 0.25 11.30
N GLU A 135 2.35 -0.77 10.84
CA GLU A 135 3.44 -0.62 9.87
C GLU A 135 3.00 0.16 8.62
N PHE A 136 1.87 -0.24 8.02
CA PHE A 136 1.33 0.50 6.88
C PHE A 136 0.97 1.95 7.25
N ARG A 137 0.43 2.18 8.45
CA ARG A 137 0.07 3.52 8.91
C ARG A 137 1.30 4.43 9.00
N GLU A 138 2.42 3.92 9.53
CA GLU A 138 3.69 4.65 9.57
C GLU A 138 4.21 5.00 8.18
N LEU A 139 4.22 4.03 7.25
CA LEU A 139 4.63 4.23 5.86
C LEU A 139 3.74 5.24 5.13
N SER A 140 2.42 5.16 5.34
CA SER A 140 1.46 6.10 4.76
C SER A 140 1.65 7.53 5.30
N ASN A 141 1.91 7.67 6.60
CA ASN A 141 2.21 8.96 7.23
C ASN A 141 3.51 9.57 6.70
N PHE A 142 4.54 8.74 6.50
CA PHE A 142 5.80 9.20 5.89
C PHE A 142 5.55 9.78 4.49
N ARG A 143 4.80 9.08 3.64
CA ARG A 143 4.45 9.58 2.31
C ARG A 143 3.63 10.88 2.36
N ASN A 144 2.63 10.96 3.24
CA ASN A 144 1.82 12.16 3.42
C ASN A 144 2.69 13.36 3.84
N GLY A 145 3.73 13.13 4.63
CA GLY A 145 4.72 14.13 5.00
C GLY A 145 5.46 14.74 3.80
N VAL A 146 5.80 13.91 2.82
CA VAL A 146 6.45 14.38 1.57
C VAL A 146 5.52 15.30 0.77
N GLU A 147 4.23 14.98 0.70
CA GLU A 147 3.24 15.79 -0.02
C GLU A 147 2.86 17.11 0.70
N ALA A 148 3.09 17.18 2.01
CA ALA A 148 2.77 18.38 2.79
C ALA A 148 3.57 19.60 2.33
N ILE A 149 4.85 19.46 1.97
CA ILE A 149 5.70 20.57 1.53
C ILE A 149 5.21 21.22 0.23
N PRO A 150 4.96 20.47 -0.87
CA PRO A 150 4.37 21.04 -2.08
C PRO A 150 3.01 21.70 -1.83
N SER A 151 2.18 21.10 -0.99
CA SER A 151 0.87 21.67 -0.63
C SER A 151 1.00 23.01 0.09
N ILE A 152 1.91 23.14 1.05
CA ILE A 152 2.19 24.41 1.74
C ILE A 152 2.72 25.46 0.77
N LEU A 153 3.65 25.10 -0.12
CA LEU A 153 4.21 25.99 -1.11
C LEU A 153 3.13 26.54 -2.06
N ARG A 154 2.20 25.67 -2.49
CA ARG A 154 1.08 26.09 -3.34
C ARG A 154 0.08 26.96 -2.61
N ARG A 155 -0.41 26.53 -1.44
CA ARG A 155 -1.51 27.20 -0.73
C ARG A 155 -1.06 28.47 0.00
N LYS A 156 0.07 28.41 0.72
CA LYS A 156 0.54 29.52 1.55
C LYS A 156 1.46 30.48 0.81
N TYR A 157 2.32 29.94 -0.06
CA TYR A 157 3.34 30.75 -0.75
C TYR A 157 2.99 31.04 -2.22
N HIS A 158 1.86 30.50 -2.71
CA HIS A 158 1.31 30.75 -4.05
C HIS A 158 2.35 30.56 -5.17
N VAL A 159 3.13 29.47 -5.11
CA VAL A 159 4.20 29.22 -6.08
C VAL A 159 3.69 28.94 -7.50
N ASP A 160 2.41 28.56 -7.65
CA ASP A 160 1.78 28.36 -8.97
C ASP A 160 1.43 29.70 -9.66
N HIS A 161 1.43 30.81 -8.91
CA HIS A 161 1.12 32.15 -9.39
C HIS A 161 2.37 33.05 -9.34
N MET A 162 3.42 32.64 -10.07
CA MET A 162 4.65 33.40 -10.11
C MET A 162 4.49 34.66 -10.96
N PRO A 163 4.77 35.88 -10.42
CA PRO A 163 4.66 37.14 -11.17
C PRO A 163 5.84 37.40 -12.12
N VAL A 164 6.75 36.42 -12.25
CA VAL A 164 7.98 36.52 -13.03
C VAL A 164 7.99 35.49 -14.17
N ARG A 165 8.64 35.81 -15.26
CA ARG A 165 8.84 34.97 -16.43
C ARG A 165 10.32 34.72 -16.70
N GLY A 166 10.63 33.56 -17.28
CA GLY A 166 11.97 33.11 -17.61
C GLY A 166 12.62 32.27 -16.49
N LEU A 167 13.45 31.32 -16.92
CA LEU A 167 13.98 30.26 -16.04
C LEU A 167 14.74 30.81 -14.82
N ILE A 168 15.63 31.77 -15.04
CA ILE A 168 16.48 32.32 -13.97
C ILE A 168 15.63 33.03 -12.91
N ARG A 169 14.70 33.89 -13.34
CA ARG A 169 13.84 34.66 -12.42
C ARG A 169 12.88 33.73 -11.68
N SER A 170 12.32 32.71 -12.36
CA SER A 170 11.44 31.72 -11.73
C SER A 170 12.18 30.90 -10.69
N ARG A 171 13.42 30.45 -10.96
CA ARG A 171 14.27 29.77 -9.98
C ARG A 171 14.56 30.58 -8.76
N LEU A 172 14.93 31.87 -8.95
CA LEU A 172 15.20 32.76 -7.83
C LEU A 172 13.95 32.99 -6.98
N PHE A 173 12.81 33.31 -7.62
CA PHE A 173 11.54 33.49 -6.92
C PHE A 173 11.13 32.29 -6.12
N PHE A 174 11.19 31.08 -6.73
CA PHE A 174 10.88 29.83 -6.06
C PHE A 174 11.84 29.53 -4.92
N GLY A 175 13.14 29.77 -5.12
CA GLY A 175 14.16 29.61 -4.08
C GLY A 175 13.90 30.50 -2.87
N CYS A 176 13.50 31.78 -3.07
CA CYS A 176 13.09 32.65 -1.98
C CYS A 176 11.88 32.13 -1.20
N LYS A 177 10.89 31.52 -1.88
CA LYS A 177 9.72 30.91 -1.20
C LYS A 177 10.12 29.71 -0.37
N ILE A 178 11.01 28.85 -0.88
CA ILE A 178 11.58 27.74 -0.11
C ILE A 178 12.36 28.25 1.09
N GLY A 179 13.20 29.27 0.91
CA GLY A 179 13.94 29.92 2.01
C GLY A 179 13.01 30.43 3.10
N ALA A 180 11.92 31.12 2.73
CA ALA A 180 10.92 31.62 3.66
C ALA A 180 10.20 30.49 4.41
N LEU A 181 9.88 29.36 3.75
CA LEU A 181 9.30 28.17 4.38
C LEU A 181 10.26 27.58 5.41
N ASN A 182 11.53 27.39 5.04
CA ASN A 182 12.54 26.81 5.93
C ASN A 182 12.81 27.72 7.13
N PHE A 183 12.90 29.01 6.91
CA PHE A 183 13.05 30.00 8.00
C PHE A 183 11.85 29.97 8.95
N SER A 184 10.63 29.91 8.43
CA SER A 184 9.42 29.79 9.26
C SER A 184 9.42 28.50 10.10
N LYS A 185 9.88 27.37 9.53
CA LYS A 185 10.03 26.10 10.29
C LYS A 185 11.11 26.23 11.36
N PHE A 186 12.24 26.83 11.03
CA PHE A 186 13.32 27.05 11.99
C PHE A 186 12.87 27.91 13.17
N CYS A 187 12.17 29.03 12.91
CA CYS A 187 11.63 29.86 13.98
C CYS A 187 10.68 29.11 14.91
N LYS A 188 9.80 28.27 14.35
CA LYS A 188 8.89 27.43 15.15
C LYS A 188 9.64 26.41 16.00
N TYR A 189 10.66 25.77 15.44
CA TYR A 189 11.53 24.85 16.16
C TYR A 189 12.20 25.55 17.35
N MET A 190 12.79 26.73 17.12
CA MET A 190 13.43 27.52 18.19
C MET A 190 12.45 27.98 19.27
N GLN A 191 11.20 28.28 18.92
CA GLN A 191 10.15 28.61 19.88
C GLN A 191 9.74 27.38 20.71
N GLY A 192 9.61 26.21 20.08
CA GLY A 192 9.34 24.94 20.77
C GLY A 192 10.46 24.53 21.74
N CYS A 193 11.72 24.76 21.37
CA CYS A 193 12.84 24.51 22.27
C CYS A 193 12.84 25.44 23.51
N LYS A 194 12.36 26.68 23.39
CA LYS A 194 12.28 27.61 24.54
C LYS A 194 11.18 27.22 25.54
N SER A 195 10.12 26.55 25.11
CA SER A 195 9.05 26.09 26.01
C SER A 195 9.43 24.85 26.83
N HIS A 196 10.57 24.23 26.57
CA HIS A 196 11.09 23.05 27.29
C HIS A 196 12.22 23.36 28.27
N VAL A 197 12.59 24.64 28.45
CA VAL A 197 13.52 25.02 29.53
C VAL A 197 12.73 25.08 30.84
N PRO A 198 12.96 24.17 31.81
CA PRO A 198 12.30 24.27 33.10
C PRO A 198 12.72 25.61 33.74
N ASN A 199 11.74 26.38 34.20
CA ASN A 199 11.96 27.56 35.06
C ASN A 199 12.65 27.08 36.37
N THR A 200 13.96 26.90 36.34
CA THR A 200 14.74 26.87 37.57
C THR A 200 14.81 28.30 38.07
N ALA A 201 13.89 28.65 38.91
CA ALA A 201 13.94 29.86 39.73
C ALA A 201 15.31 29.87 40.46
N ILE A 202 16.13 30.84 40.12
CA ILE A 202 17.30 31.20 40.92
C ILE A 202 16.72 32.00 42.11
N ALA A 203 16.77 31.37 43.28
CA ALA A 203 16.55 32.06 44.55
C ALA A 203 17.81 32.83 44.94
#